data_241c4b1a6d4f07567914ab17636be047
#
_entry.id   241c4b1a6d4f07567914ab17636be047
#
_cell.length_a   1.000
_cell.length_b   1.000
_cell.length_c   1.000
_cell.angle_alpha   90.00
_cell.angle_beta   90.00
_cell.angle_gamma   90.00
#
_symmetry.space_group_name_H-M   'P 1'
#
loop_
_entity.id
_entity.type
_entity.pdbx_description
1 polymer ?
#
loop_
_entity_poly.entity_id
_entity_poly.type
_entity_poly.pdbx_seq_one_letter_code
_entity_poly.pdbx_strand_id
1 'polypeptide(L)'
;VVGASILYHLTKKGWQDVVLLERSDLTSGSTWHAAGGMHTINGDPNVAKLQQYTIGLYKEIEELSGQDIGLHMTGGVMLAATEERFDWLKGVYAKGKYLGMDNLELVSPERAAEMMPLLDPSHFVGALFDPIEGHCDPYGVTHAYAKAARKNGATVETQTKVENLTQSPDGIW
;
A
#
# COMPACT_ATOMS: atom_id res chain seq x y z
N VAL A 1 0.89 10.09 4.17
CA VAL A 1 0.12 9.36 3.15
C VAL A 1 -1.38 9.27 3.49
N VAL A 2 -1.77 8.94 4.73
CA VAL A 2 -3.17 8.67 5.11
C VAL A 2 -4.09 9.86 4.81
N GLY A 3 -3.75 11.08 5.29
CA GLY A 3 -4.56 12.28 5.03
C GLY A 3 -4.70 12.59 3.53
N ALA A 4 -3.64 12.46 2.75
CA ALA A 4 -3.66 12.67 1.30
C ALA A 4 -4.56 11.62 0.59
N SER A 5 -4.51 10.36 1.03
CA SER A 5 -5.40 9.31 0.52
C SER A 5 -6.87 9.61 0.86
N ILE A 6 -7.17 10.02 2.09
CA ILE A 6 -8.53 10.42 2.48
C ILE A 6 -9.04 11.57 1.60
N LEU A 7 -8.23 12.62 1.44
CA LEU A 7 -8.59 13.77 0.58
C LEU A 7 -8.92 13.32 -0.84
N TYR A 8 -8.05 12.49 -1.45
CA TYR A 8 -8.30 11.95 -2.79
C TYR A 8 -9.62 11.17 -2.87
N HIS A 9 -9.87 10.28 -1.90
CA HIS A 9 -11.09 9.47 -1.92
C HIS A 9 -12.36 10.29 -1.67
N LEU A 10 -12.29 11.36 -0.88
CA LEU A 10 -13.40 12.31 -0.74
C LEU A 10 -13.72 12.95 -2.10
N THR A 11 -12.71 13.47 -2.80
CA THR A 11 -12.92 14.07 -4.11
C THR A 11 -13.40 13.07 -5.16
N LYS A 12 -12.85 11.83 -5.14
CA LYS A 12 -13.30 10.72 -6.01
C LYS A 12 -14.78 10.38 -5.78
N LYS A 13 -15.31 10.63 -4.58
CA LYS A 13 -16.73 10.46 -4.23
C LYS A 13 -17.60 11.69 -4.48
N GLY A 14 -17.05 12.74 -5.12
CA GLY A 14 -17.77 13.94 -5.49
C GLY A 14 -17.83 15.02 -4.41
N TRP A 15 -17.09 14.88 -3.30
CA TRP A 15 -16.97 15.97 -2.34
C TRP A 15 -16.18 17.11 -2.95
N GLN A 16 -16.72 18.31 -2.80
CA GLN A 16 -16.10 19.57 -3.23
C GLN A 16 -15.79 20.43 -1.99
N ASP A 17 -14.98 21.45 -2.17
CA ASP A 17 -14.61 22.36 -1.09
C ASP A 17 -14.01 21.63 0.12
N VAL A 18 -13.08 20.72 -0.15
CA VAL A 18 -12.34 19.95 0.85
C VAL A 18 -10.89 20.40 0.92
N VAL A 19 -10.36 20.48 2.14
CA VAL A 19 -8.99 20.92 2.40
C VAL A 19 -8.22 19.92 3.24
N LEU A 20 -6.97 19.68 2.89
CA LEU A 20 -5.97 19.02 3.72
C LEU A 20 -5.07 20.08 4.37
N LEU A 21 -4.99 20.08 5.69
CA LEU A 21 -4.09 20.92 6.45
C LEU A 21 -2.92 20.06 6.96
N GLU A 22 -1.70 20.39 6.56
CA GLU A 22 -0.48 19.73 6.99
C GLU A 22 0.39 20.72 7.75
N ARG A 23 0.75 20.38 9.00
CA ARG A 23 1.53 21.28 9.86
C ARG A 23 2.94 21.59 9.35
N SER A 24 3.50 20.67 8.56
CA SER A 24 4.84 20.76 7.99
C SER A 24 4.78 20.52 6.47
N ASP A 25 5.71 19.81 5.90
CA ASP A 25 5.64 19.35 4.51
C ASP A 25 4.97 17.98 4.41
N LEU A 26 4.34 17.70 3.28
CA LEU A 26 3.83 16.36 3.00
C LEU A 26 4.98 15.37 3.15
N THR A 27 4.70 14.25 3.79
CA THR A 27 5.65 13.15 4.10
C THR A 27 6.65 13.38 5.22
N SER A 28 6.78 14.56 5.77
CA SER A 28 7.77 14.90 6.82
C SER A 28 7.68 14.07 8.11
N GLY A 29 6.56 13.37 8.33
CA GLY A 29 6.36 12.46 9.46
C GLY A 29 6.79 11.02 9.15
N SER A 30 5.96 10.04 9.56
CA SER A 30 6.25 8.60 9.42
C SER A 30 6.33 8.10 7.98
N THR A 31 5.69 8.78 7.03
CA THR A 31 5.57 8.31 5.66
C THR A 31 6.92 8.12 4.97
N TRP A 32 7.84 9.08 5.11
CA TRP A 32 9.14 8.99 4.42
C TRP A 32 10.08 7.93 5.00
N HIS A 33 9.79 7.43 6.22
CA HIS A 33 10.54 6.35 6.86
C HIS A 33 10.08 4.95 6.41
N ALA A 34 8.97 4.85 5.66
CA ALA A 34 8.45 3.58 5.23
C ALA A 34 9.29 2.98 4.09
N ALA A 35 9.51 1.67 4.14
CA ALA A 35 10.25 0.95 3.10
C ALA A 35 9.51 0.86 1.76
N GLY A 36 8.21 1.16 1.74
CA GLY A 36 7.39 1.16 0.53
C GLY A 36 6.95 -0.22 0.04
N GLY A 37 7.19 -1.28 0.80
CA GLY A 37 6.71 -2.63 0.45
C GLY A 37 5.19 -2.70 0.39
N MET A 38 4.68 -3.39 -0.63
CA MET A 38 3.25 -3.61 -0.85
C MET A 38 2.95 -5.09 -0.70
N HIS A 39 2.07 -5.43 0.25
CA HIS A 39 1.69 -6.79 0.55
C HIS A 39 0.19 -6.97 0.46
N THR A 40 -0.26 -8.14 -0.04
CA THR A 40 -1.68 -8.49 -0.14
C THR A 40 -2.09 -9.53 0.87
N ILE A 41 -1.14 -10.33 1.35
CA ILE A 41 -1.39 -11.42 2.28
C ILE A 41 -1.59 -10.86 3.68
N ASN A 42 -2.80 -11.00 4.22
CA ASN A 42 -3.12 -10.60 5.59
C ASN A 42 -4.04 -11.62 6.27
N GLY A 43 -3.87 -11.77 7.59
CA GLY A 43 -4.72 -12.63 8.41
C GLY A 43 -6.16 -12.13 8.54
N ASP A 44 -6.38 -10.81 8.45
CA ASP A 44 -7.71 -10.20 8.46
C ASP A 44 -8.22 -10.00 7.02
N PRO A 45 -9.43 -10.53 6.68
CA PRO A 45 -9.99 -10.41 5.33
C PRO A 45 -10.26 -8.98 4.88
N ASN A 46 -10.61 -8.07 5.79
CA ASN A 46 -10.90 -6.68 5.44
C ASN A 46 -9.60 -5.94 5.13
N VAL A 47 -8.54 -6.20 5.91
CA VAL A 47 -7.20 -5.65 5.63
C VAL A 47 -6.66 -6.19 4.31
N ALA A 48 -6.80 -7.49 4.03
CA ALA A 48 -6.39 -8.08 2.74
C ALA A 48 -7.10 -7.41 1.56
N LYS A 49 -8.43 -7.18 1.66
CA LYS A 49 -9.19 -6.46 0.62
C LYS A 49 -8.72 -5.01 0.45
N LEU A 50 -8.42 -4.32 1.55
CA LEU A 50 -7.92 -2.94 1.51
C LEU A 50 -6.54 -2.89 0.83
N GLN A 51 -5.66 -3.83 1.13
CA GLN A 51 -4.33 -3.94 0.52
C GLN A 51 -4.44 -4.21 -0.99
N GLN A 52 -5.26 -5.17 -1.42
CA GLN A 52 -5.50 -5.47 -2.84
C GLN A 52 -6.07 -4.26 -3.58
N TYR A 53 -7.07 -3.58 -3.00
CA TYR A 53 -7.60 -2.33 -3.55
C TYR A 53 -6.50 -1.27 -3.72
N THR A 54 -5.66 -1.10 -2.70
CA THR A 54 -4.59 -0.09 -2.68
C THR A 54 -3.56 -0.34 -3.78
N ILE A 55 -3.13 -1.60 -3.97
CA ILE A 55 -2.16 -1.95 -5.03
C ILE A 55 -2.75 -1.70 -6.42
N GLY A 56 -4.02 -2.06 -6.64
CA GLY A 56 -4.71 -1.72 -7.88
C GLY A 56 -4.80 -0.22 -8.13
N LEU A 57 -5.10 0.54 -7.07
CA LEU A 57 -5.20 2.00 -7.14
C LEU A 57 -3.85 2.67 -7.43
N TYR A 58 -2.72 2.11 -7.00
CA TYR A 58 -1.40 2.72 -7.23
C TYR A 58 -1.07 2.82 -8.72
N LYS A 59 -1.47 1.86 -9.54
CA LYS A 59 -1.35 1.95 -11.01
C LYS A 59 -2.20 3.08 -11.56
N GLU A 60 -3.46 3.19 -11.11
CA GLU A 60 -4.40 4.23 -11.52
C GLU A 60 -3.95 5.62 -11.07
N ILE A 61 -3.47 5.77 -9.83
CA ILE A 61 -3.15 7.09 -9.25
C ILE A 61 -1.93 7.72 -9.90
N GLU A 62 -0.96 6.93 -10.37
CA GLU A 62 0.20 7.41 -11.12
C GLU A 62 -0.25 8.08 -12.41
N GLU A 63 -1.11 7.41 -13.19
CA GLU A 63 -1.67 7.95 -14.44
C GLU A 63 -2.53 9.20 -14.20
N LEU A 64 -3.44 9.15 -13.24
CA LEU A 64 -4.35 10.25 -12.93
C LEU A 64 -3.61 11.51 -12.44
N SER A 65 -2.61 11.30 -11.59
CA SER A 65 -1.85 12.40 -11.00
C SER A 65 -0.77 12.97 -11.94
N GLY A 66 -0.20 12.11 -12.79
CA GLY A 66 1.03 12.39 -13.55
C GLY A 66 2.25 12.49 -12.64
N GLN A 67 2.21 11.85 -11.46
CA GLN A 67 3.29 11.77 -10.50
C GLN A 67 3.85 10.36 -10.50
N ASP A 68 5.13 10.24 -10.83
CA ASP A 68 5.87 8.99 -10.66
C ASP A 68 5.86 8.57 -9.17
N ILE A 69 5.46 7.35 -8.91
CA ILE A 69 5.40 6.75 -7.58
C ILE A 69 6.43 5.64 -7.40
N GLY A 70 7.34 5.45 -8.34
CA GLY A 70 8.35 4.41 -8.29
C GLY A 70 7.73 3.01 -8.13
N LEU A 71 6.67 2.71 -8.87
CA LEU A 71 5.94 1.45 -8.75
C LEU A 71 6.68 0.31 -9.44
N HIS A 72 7.12 -0.68 -8.65
CA HIS A 72 7.76 -1.89 -9.12
C HIS A 72 7.00 -3.12 -8.66
N MET A 73 6.35 -3.81 -9.59
CA MET A 73 5.58 -5.04 -9.35
C MET A 73 6.49 -6.26 -9.48
N THR A 74 7.40 -6.42 -8.53
CA THR A 74 8.42 -7.48 -8.53
C THR A 74 7.92 -8.83 -8.02
N GLY A 75 6.72 -8.85 -7.46
CA GLY A 75 6.25 -9.94 -6.62
C GLY A 75 6.86 -9.90 -5.21
N GLY A 76 6.35 -10.77 -4.35
CA GLY A 76 6.84 -10.99 -2.99
C GLY A 76 7.10 -12.47 -2.74
N VAL A 77 8.21 -12.80 -2.09
CA VAL A 77 8.55 -14.19 -1.72
C VAL A 77 8.65 -14.31 -0.21
N MET A 78 7.84 -15.17 0.36
CA MET A 78 7.83 -15.47 1.78
C MET A 78 8.52 -16.82 2.00
N LEU A 79 9.74 -16.80 2.56
CA LEU A 79 10.62 -17.97 2.69
C LEU A 79 10.30 -18.79 3.95
N ALA A 80 10.44 -20.11 3.86
CA ALA A 80 10.36 -21.04 4.97
C ALA A 80 11.70 -21.76 5.18
N ALA A 81 12.35 -21.50 6.30
CA ALA A 81 13.61 -22.14 6.68
C ALA A 81 13.39 -23.52 7.38
N THR A 82 12.16 -23.84 7.78
CA THR A 82 11.80 -25.10 8.46
C THR A 82 10.52 -25.67 7.89
N GLU A 83 10.31 -26.98 8.03
CA GLU A 83 9.07 -27.67 7.64
C GLU A 83 7.84 -27.07 8.34
N GLU A 84 7.94 -26.77 9.63
CA GLU A 84 6.85 -26.11 10.38
C GLU A 84 6.46 -24.76 9.78
N ARG A 85 7.47 -23.97 9.37
CA ARG A 85 7.22 -22.70 8.71
C ARG A 85 6.59 -22.90 7.34
N PHE A 86 7.01 -23.93 6.61
CA PHE A 86 6.43 -24.25 5.31
C PHE A 86 4.99 -24.75 5.45
N ASP A 87 4.68 -25.56 6.45
CA ASP A 87 3.30 -25.97 6.73
C ASP A 87 2.41 -24.76 7.09
N TRP A 88 2.95 -23.80 7.83
CA TRP A 88 2.25 -22.54 8.06
C TRP A 88 2.00 -21.79 6.74
N LEU A 89 2.98 -21.71 5.83
CA LEU A 89 2.81 -21.09 4.52
C LEU A 89 1.76 -21.81 3.66
N LYS A 90 1.66 -23.13 3.72
CA LYS A 90 0.58 -23.90 3.07
C LYS A 90 -0.81 -23.47 3.60
N GLY A 91 -0.91 -23.23 4.92
CA GLY A 91 -2.13 -22.66 5.52
C GLY A 91 -2.44 -21.25 5.04
N VAL A 92 -1.42 -20.39 4.92
CA VAL A 92 -1.57 -19.03 4.36
C VAL A 92 -2.02 -19.10 2.90
N TYR A 93 -1.41 -19.96 2.10
CA TYR A 93 -1.80 -20.22 0.71
C TYR A 93 -3.27 -20.62 0.60
N ALA A 94 -3.69 -21.63 1.38
CA ALA A 94 -5.08 -22.09 1.37
C ALA A 94 -6.07 -20.99 1.75
N LYS A 95 -5.74 -20.19 2.79
CA LYS A 95 -6.54 -19.04 3.20
C LYS A 95 -6.58 -17.96 2.13
N GLY A 96 -5.44 -17.66 1.49
CA GLY A 96 -5.38 -16.70 0.39
C GLY A 96 -6.28 -17.11 -0.77
N LYS A 97 -6.22 -18.37 -1.19
CA LYS A 97 -7.13 -18.91 -2.23
C LYS A 97 -8.61 -18.76 -1.83
N TYR A 98 -8.96 -19.06 -0.58
CA TYR A 98 -10.32 -18.85 -0.08
C TYR A 98 -10.77 -17.37 -0.13
N LEU A 99 -9.83 -16.43 0.02
CA LEU A 99 -10.08 -15.00 -0.06
C LEU A 99 -10.03 -14.44 -1.50
N GLY A 100 -9.89 -15.31 -2.52
CA GLY A 100 -9.86 -14.93 -3.94
C GLY A 100 -8.48 -14.47 -4.44
N MET A 101 -7.40 -14.81 -3.73
CA MET A 101 -6.02 -14.56 -4.17
C MET A 101 -5.54 -15.69 -5.07
N ASP A 102 -6.04 -15.74 -6.31
CA ASP A 102 -5.83 -16.89 -7.21
C ASP A 102 -4.41 -17.00 -7.77
N ASN A 103 -3.60 -15.95 -7.64
CA ASN A 103 -2.24 -15.88 -8.17
C ASN A 103 -1.15 -16.40 -7.22
N LEU A 104 -1.51 -16.76 -5.98
CA LEU A 104 -0.54 -17.29 -5.02
C LEU A 104 0.01 -18.64 -5.47
N GLU A 105 1.32 -18.84 -5.28
CA GLU A 105 2.03 -20.07 -5.64
C GLU A 105 2.91 -20.55 -4.49
N LEU A 106 2.83 -21.86 -4.18
CA LEU A 106 3.87 -22.51 -3.37
C LEU A 106 5.00 -22.92 -4.30
N VAL A 107 6.22 -22.48 -4.01
CA VAL A 107 7.39 -22.67 -4.86
C VAL A 107 8.52 -23.37 -4.13
N SER A 108 9.40 -24.06 -4.88
CA SER A 108 10.60 -24.65 -4.33
C SER A 108 11.66 -23.59 -3.99
N PRO A 109 12.65 -23.91 -3.14
CA PRO A 109 13.77 -23.00 -2.86
C PRO A 109 14.54 -22.60 -4.14
N GLU A 110 14.72 -23.52 -5.09
CA GLU A 110 15.42 -23.25 -6.36
C GLU A 110 14.62 -22.23 -7.19
N ARG A 111 13.28 -22.39 -7.24
CA ARG A 111 12.43 -21.44 -7.94
C ARG A 111 12.47 -20.06 -7.28
N ALA A 112 12.52 -20.01 -5.95
CA ALA A 112 12.70 -18.75 -5.22
C ALA A 112 14.07 -18.10 -5.55
N ALA A 113 15.13 -18.88 -5.65
CA ALA A 113 16.47 -18.39 -6.04
C ALA A 113 16.52 -17.87 -7.48
N GLU A 114 15.76 -18.42 -8.42
CA GLU A 114 15.63 -17.85 -9.77
C GLU A 114 15.05 -16.42 -9.74
N MET A 115 14.08 -16.16 -8.84
CA MET A 115 13.47 -14.83 -8.66
C MET A 115 14.33 -13.89 -7.82
N MET A 116 15.16 -14.45 -6.94
CA MET A 116 16.04 -13.73 -6.01
C MET A 116 17.48 -14.25 -6.15
N PRO A 117 18.28 -13.79 -7.12
CA PRO A 117 19.58 -14.39 -7.45
C PRO A 117 20.64 -14.37 -6.34
N LEU A 118 20.43 -13.58 -5.28
CA LEU A 118 21.29 -13.55 -4.09
C LEU A 118 20.87 -14.55 -3.01
N LEU A 119 19.77 -15.29 -3.22
CA LEU A 119 19.26 -16.27 -2.26
C LEU A 119 20.08 -17.55 -2.37
N ASP A 120 20.56 -18.05 -1.23
CA ASP A 120 21.07 -19.43 -1.13
C ASP A 120 19.90 -20.38 -0.81
N PRO A 121 19.46 -21.20 -1.77
CA PRO A 121 18.31 -22.08 -1.59
C PRO A 121 18.52 -23.17 -0.55
N SER A 122 19.78 -23.51 -0.22
CA SER A 122 20.11 -24.59 0.73
C SER A 122 19.62 -24.33 2.16
N HIS A 123 19.30 -23.08 2.48
CA HIS A 123 18.79 -22.69 3.82
C HIS A 123 17.26 -22.74 3.96
N PHE A 124 16.56 -23.16 2.92
CA PHE A 124 15.10 -23.12 2.89
C PHE A 124 14.51 -24.46 2.44
N VAL A 125 13.26 -24.72 2.84
CA VAL A 125 12.52 -25.94 2.47
C VAL A 125 11.36 -25.63 1.51
N GLY A 126 11.02 -24.37 1.32
CA GLY A 126 9.99 -23.90 0.40
C GLY A 126 9.69 -22.42 0.58
N ALA A 127 8.82 -21.90 -0.27
CA ALA A 127 8.37 -20.52 -0.21
C ALA A 127 6.93 -20.36 -0.70
N LEU A 128 6.33 -19.22 -0.37
CA LEU A 128 5.08 -18.73 -0.94
C LEU A 128 5.38 -17.49 -1.77
N PHE A 129 5.00 -17.51 -3.03
CA PHE A 129 5.15 -16.39 -3.96
C PHE A 129 3.81 -15.72 -4.23
N ASP A 130 3.79 -14.38 -4.18
CA ASP A 130 2.66 -13.55 -4.60
C ASP A 130 3.11 -12.60 -5.72
N PRO A 131 2.68 -12.81 -6.97
CA PRO A 131 3.12 -12.02 -8.12
C PRO A 131 2.56 -10.59 -8.14
N ILE A 132 1.56 -10.28 -7.34
CA ILE A 132 0.95 -8.95 -7.30
C ILE A 132 1.54 -8.03 -6.21
N GLU A 133 2.47 -8.54 -5.42
CA GLU A 133 3.24 -7.73 -4.48
C GLU A 133 4.35 -6.93 -5.17
N GLY A 134 4.96 -6.01 -4.44
CA GLY A 134 6.04 -5.19 -4.96
C GLY A 134 6.41 -4.07 -4.02
N HIS A 135 6.90 -2.97 -4.57
CA HIS A 135 7.24 -1.78 -3.80
C HIS A 135 6.98 -0.50 -4.57
N CYS A 136 6.87 0.60 -3.84
CA CYS A 136 6.69 1.93 -4.38
C CYS A 136 7.43 2.95 -3.52
N ASP A 137 7.57 4.19 -4.02
CA ASP A 137 8.09 5.30 -3.24
C ASP A 137 6.97 5.92 -2.39
N PRO A 138 7.03 5.85 -1.04
CA PRO A 138 6.02 6.45 -0.17
C PRO A 138 5.88 7.97 -0.34
N TYR A 139 6.96 8.67 -0.69
CA TYR A 139 6.94 10.09 -1.01
C TYR A 139 6.13 10.32 -2.29
N GLY A 140 6.45 9.63 -3.37
CA GLY A 140 5.77 9.71 -4.66
C GLY A 140 4.26 9.41 -4.53
N VAL A 141 3.91 8.33 -3.82
CA VAL A 141 2.49 7.97 -3.57
C VAL A 141 1.73 9.08 -2.84
N THR A 142 2.33 9.69 -1.81
CA THR A 142 1.67 10.77 -1.07
C THR A 142 1.42 11.99 -1.95
N HIS A 143 2.40 12.35 -2.76
CA HIS A 143 2.27 13.47 -3.70
C HIS A 143 1.31 13.15 -4.86
N ALA A 144 1.24 11.89 -5.31
CA ALA A 144 0.27 11.46 -6.31
C ALA A 144 -1.18 11.64 -5.81
N TYR A 145 -1.48 11.18 -4.59
CA TYR A 145 -2.78 11.41 -3.97
C TYR A 145 -3.12 12.90 -3.86
N ALA A 146 -2.18 13.72 -3.37
CA ALA A 146 -2.39 15.15 -3.23
C ALA A 146 -2.61 15.84 -4.58
N LYS A 147 -1.82 15.49 -5.62
CA LYS A 147 -1.99 16.02 -6.98
C LYS A 147 -3.33 15.60 -7.60
N ALA A 148 -3.71 14.33 -7.48
CA ALA A 148 -4.98 13.85 -8.01
C ALA A 148 -6.17 14.53 -7.30
N ALA A 149 -6.11 14.70 -5.97
CA ALA A 149 -7.13 15.43 -5.23
C ALA A 149 -7.25 16.91 -5.67
N ARG A 150 -6.11 17.59 -5.88
CA ARG A 150 -6.10 18.96 -6.40
C ARG A 150 -6.70 19.07 -7.81
N LYS A 151 -6.42 18.09 -8.68
CA LYS A 151 -7.07 18.04 -10.01
C LYS A 151 -8.60 17.93 -9.92
N ASN A 152 -9.09 17.31 -8.84
CA ASN A 152 -10.51 17.18 -8.54
C ASN A 152 -11.08 18.37 -7.73
N GLY A 153 -10.32 19.45 -7.52
CA GLY A 153 -10.78 20.67 -6.87
C GLY A 153 -10.48 20.79 -5.37
N ALA A 154 -9.75 19.84 -4.77
CA ALA A 154 -9.34 19.94 -3.37
C ALA A 154 -8.19 20.92 -3.16
N THR A 155 -8.13 21.50 -1.95
CA THR A 155 -7.01 22.33 -1.48
C THR A 155 -6.08 21.54 -0.58
N VAL A 156 -4.78 21.78 -0.68
CA VAL A 156 -3.76 21.25 0.22
C VAL A 156 -2.88 22.38 0.71
N GLU A 157 -2.98 22.68 1.98
CA GLU A 157 -2.19 23.71 2.67
C GLU A 157 -1.14 23.04 3.55
N THR A 158 0.12 23.32 3.26
CA THR A 158 1.27 22.90 4.09
C THR A 158 1.68 24.01 5.04
N GLN A 159 2.55 23.73 6.01
CA GLN A 159 3.00 24.66 7.04
C GLN A 159 1.84 25.27 7.85
N THR A 160 0.73 24.54 7.92
CA THR A 160 -0.52 24.98 8.55
C THR A 160 -0.91 24.05 9.67
N LYS A 161 -0.57 24.42 10.90
CA LYS A 161 -0.87 23.65 12.10
C LYS A 161 -2.28 23.96 12.60
N VAL A 162 -3.10 22.94 12.78
CA VAL A 162 -4.39 23.08 13.48
C VAL A 162 -4.12 23.16 14.97
N GLU A 163 -4.50 24.26 15.61
CA GLU A 163 -4.32 24.47 17.06
C GLU A 163 -5.56 24.08 17.85
N ASN A 164 -6.73 24.44 17.37
CA ASN A 164 -8.00 24.14 18.02
C ASN A 164 -9.10 23.82 17.01
N LEU A 165 -10.05 23.02 17.44
CA LEU A 165 -11.30 22.76 16.72
C LEU A 165 -12.45 23.22 17.64
N THR A 166 -13.31 24.09 17.13
CA THR A 166 -14.49 24.56 17.85
C THR A 166 -15.74 24.31 17.03
N GLN A 167 -16.75 23.78 17.67
CA GLN A 167 -18.05 23.58 17.05
C GLN A 167 -19.00 24.69 17.50
N SER A 168 -19.65 25.33 16.55
CA SER A 168 -20.69 26.32 16.84
C SER A 168 -21.97 25.65 17.38
N PRO A 169 -22.89 26.40 18.06
CA PRO A 169 -24.11 25.81 18.61
C PRO A 169 -25.03 25.15 17.59
N ASP A 170 -24.94 25.53 16.33
CA ASP A 170 -25.65 24.95 15.18
C ASP A 170 -24.94 23.73 14.54
N GLY A 171 -23.85 23.28 15.17
CA GLY A 171 -23.16 22.05 14.79
C GLY A 171 -22.12 22.20 13.67
N ILE A 172 -21.80 23.43 13.24
CA ILE A 172 -20.75 23.69 12.25
C ILE A 172 -19.37 23.72 12.96
N TRP A 173 -18.38 23.06 12.37
CA TRP A 173 -16.98 23.04 12.82
C TRP A 173 -16.17 24.17 12.22
#